data_c2f3cfe704723efd6a2da66e97c386fe
#
_entry.id   c2f3cfe704723efd6a2da66e97c386fe
#
_cell.length_a   1.000
_cell.length_b   1.000
_cell.length_c   1.000
_cell.angle_alpha   90.00
_cell.angle_beta   90.00
_cell.angle_gamma   90.00
#
_symmetry.space_group_name_H-M   'P 1'
#
loop_
_entity.id
_entity.type
_entity.pdbx_description
1 polymer ?
#
loop_
_entity_poly.entity_id
_entity_poly.type
_entity_poly.pdbx_seq_one_letter_code
_entity_poly.pdbx_strand_id
1 'polypeptide(L)'
;MTDWETAPAVTETPDIKLFGKWSTDDVQINDISLQDYIAVKEKYAKYLPHSAGRYAAKRFRKAQCPIVERLTNSMMMHGRNNGKKLMTVRIVKHAFEIIHLLTGENPLQVLVNAIINSGPREDSTRIGRAGTVRRQAVDVSPLRRVNQAIWLLCTGAREAAFRNIKTIAECLADELINAAKVGKSQKFPKFHPQSPKIPFPWFFLPFFPFFFAFFLIFFLISLSFFLIFFSLFS
;
A
#
# COMPACT_ATOMS: atom_id res chain seq x y z
N MET A 1 32.58 25.59 53.00
CA MET A 1 31.31 25.53 52.26
C MET A 1 31.68 25.55 50.80
N THR A 2 31.67 24.42 50.17
CA THR A 2 32.06 24.24 48.75
C THR A 2 30.76 24.02 48.00
N ASP A 3 30.37 25.01 47.21
CA ASP A 3 29.19 24.97 46.35
C ASP A 3 29.39 23.94 45.22
N TRP A 4 28.62 22.88 45.26
CA TRP A 4 28.49 21.92 44.15
C TRP A 4 27.54 22.50 43.13
N GLU A 5 28.07 23.28 42.20
CA GLU A 5 27.33 23.54 40.94
C GLU A 5 27.30 22.24 40.13
N THR A 6 26.26 21.47 40.34
CA THR A 6 25.89 20.39 39.42
C THR A 6 25.42 21.03 38.11
N ALA A 7 26.34 21.12 37.16
CA ALA A 7 25.98 21.40 35.78
C ALA A 7 24.91 20.41 35.35
N PRO A 8 23.76 20.82 34.79
CA PRO A 8 22.75 19.91 34.29
C PRO A 8 23.39 19.11 33.15
N ALA A 9 23.54 17.80 33.35
CA ALA A 9 23.91 16.90 32.30
C ALA A 9 22.80 16.94 31.25
N VAL A 10 22.99 17.74 30.22
CA VAL A 10 22.17 17.72 29.01
C VAL A 10 22.47 16.38 28.35
N THR A 11 21.68 15.38 28.68
CA THR A 11 21.65 14.11 27.95
C THR A 11 21.09 14.44 26.55
N GLU A 12 21.96 14.82 25.64
CA GLU A 12 21.63 14.91 24.24
C GLU A 12 21.21 13.51 23.78
N THR A 13 19.91 13.26 23.75
CA THR A 13 19.37 12.04 23.15
C THR A 13 19.76 12.08 21.68
N PRO A 14 20.49 11.06 21.18
CA PRO A 14 20.94 11.06 19.79
C PRO A 14 19.72 11.18 18.85
N ASP A 15 19.79 12.15 17.96
CA ASP A 15 18.75 12.47 17.01
C ASP A 15 18.51 11.28 16.06
N ILE A 16 17.39 10.59 16.19
CA ILE A 16 17.08 9.39 15.40
C ILE A 16 16.55 9.82 14.03
N LYS A 17 17.41 9.75 13.01
CA LYS A 17 17.07 10.08 11.62
C LYS A 17 16.67 8.83 10.82
N LEU A 18 15.58 8.89 10.11
CA LEU A 18 15.15 7.79 9.22
C LEU A 18 16.18 7.58 8.11
N PHE A 19 16.63 6.33 7.92
CA PHE A 19 17.73 5.94 7.03
C PHE A 19 19.05 6.68 7.29
N GLY A 20 19.22 7.32 8.47
CA GLY A 20 20.35 8.15 8.81
C GLY A 20 20.38 9.52 8.12
N LYS A 21 19.33 9.89 7.39
CA LYS A 21 19.29 11.12 6.57
C LYS A 21 18.16 12.07 6.95
N TRP A 22 16.96 11.56 7.21
CA TRP A 22 15.73 12.35 7.32
C TRP A 22 15.31 12.58 8.77
N SER A 23 15.20 13.84 9.20
CA SER A 23 14.65 14.24 10.49
C SER A 23 13.13 14.05 10.51
N THR A 24 12.61 13.64 11.67
CA THR A 24 11.17 13.46 11.91
C THR A 24 10.54 14.66 12.62
N ASP A 25 11.36 15.54 13.24
CA ASP A 25 10.88 16.59 14.13
C ASP A 25 10.25 17.76 13.36
N ASP A 26 10.77 18.07 12.19
CA ASP A 26 10.31 19.15 11.33
C ASP A 26 8.96 18.86 10.64
N VAL A 27 8.46 17.63 10.76
CA VAL A 27 7.25 17.20 10.04
C VAL A 27 6.01 17.78 10.71
N GLN A 28 5.19 18.51 9.93
CA GLN A 28 3.94 19.09 10.36
C GLN A 28 2.74 18.31 9.81
N ILE A 29 1.73 18.11 10.65
CA ILE A 29 0.46 17.46 10.29
C ILE A 29 -0.64 18.50 10.35
N ASN A 30 -1.07 18.99 9.20
CA ASN A 30 -2.03 20.10 9.11
C ASN A 30 -3.48 19.68 9.42
N ASP A 31 -3.81 18.38 9.31
CA ASP A 31 -5.15 17.87 9.59
C ASP A 31 -5.25 17.35 11.03
N ILE A 32 -5.95 18.09 11.89
CA ILE A 32 -6.16 17.75 13.32
C ILE A 32 -6.81 16.36 13.44
N SER A 33 -7.72 16.00 12.53
CA SER A 33 -8.43 14.71 12.60
C SER A 33 -7.53 13.50 12.37
N LEU A 34 -6.37 13.68 11.71
CA LEU A 34 -5.43 12.61 11.39
C LEU A 34 -4.18 12.59 12.27
N GLN A 35 -3.98 13.61 13.13
CA GLN A 35 -2.79 13.78 13.93
C GLN A 35 -2.47 12.55 14.79
N ASP A 36 -3.48 11.98 15.46
CA ASP A 36 -3.32 10.79 16.32
C ASP A 36 -3.11 9.48 15.53
N TYR A 37 -3.39 9.48 14.22
CA TYR A 37 -3.35 8.30 13.37
C TYR A 37 -2.14 8.23 12.43
N ILE A 38 -1.34 9.31 12.41
CA ILE A 38 -0.09 9.40 11.63
C ILE A 38 1.09 9.43 12.62
N ALA A 39 1.71 8.27 12.83
CA ALA A 39 2.84 8.11 13.73
C ALA A 39 4.15 8.49 13.02
N VAL A 40 4.66 9.71 13.26
CA VAL A 40 5.92 10.22 12.68
C VAL A 40 6.87 10.74 13.74
N LYS A 41 6.38 11.59 14.66
CA LYS A 41 7.21 12.36 15.59
C LYS A 41 7.76 11.54 16.75
N GLU A 42 8.85 12.00 17.37
CA GLU A 42 9.43 11.56 18.65
C GLU A 42 9.39 10.04 18.88
N LYS A 43 8.47 9.57 19.70
CA LYS A 43 8.29 8.16 20.11
C LYS A 43 8.26 7.17 18.92
N TYR A 44 7.85 7.64 17.77
CA TYR A 44 7.69 6.83 16.56
C TYR A 44 8.87 6.94 15.60
N ALA A 45 9.85 7.80 15.90
CA ALA A 45 11.06 7.91 15.13
C ALA A 45 11.85 6.59 15.15
N LYS A 46 12.18 6.07 14.00
CA LYS A 46 12.93 4.82 13.82
C LYS A 46 13.98 5.01 12.72
N TYR A 47 15.14 4.39 12.93
CA TYR A 47 16.21 4.39 11.93
C TYR A 47 15.83 3.66 10.64
N LEU A 48 15.17 2.51 10.78
CA LEU A 48 14.66 1.70 9.66
C LEU A 48 13.17 1.39 9.83
N PRO A 49 12.39 1.42 8.75
CA PRO A 49 10.97 1.07 8.78
C PRO A 49 10.77 -0.45 8.75
N HIS A 50 11.44 -1.15 9.66
CA HIS A 50 11.38 -2.59 9.79
C HIS A 50 11.38 -2.96 11.27
N SER A 51 10.20 -3.20 11.82
CA SER A 51 10.02 -3.72 13.17
C SER A 51 9.32 -5.07 13.12
N ALA A 52 9.56 -5.90 14.13
CA ALA A 52 8.82 -7.14 14.34
C ALA A 52 7.46 -6.89 15.04
N GLY A 53 6.93 -5.67 14.97
CA GLY A 53 5.74 -5.25 15.70
C GLY A 53 4.46 -5.94 15.22
N ARG A 54 3.71 -6.52 16.17
CA ARG A 54 2.41 -7.17 15.93
C ARG A 54 1.28 -6.14 16.04
N TYR A 55 1.20 -5.21 15.10
CA TYR A 55 0.23 -4.10 15.14
C TYR A 55 -1.21 -4.52 14.82
N ALA A 56 -1.42 -5.71 14.28
CA ALA A 56 -2.77 -6.23 13.99
C ALA A 56 -3.44 -6.95 15.17
N ALA A 57 -2.71 -7.20 16.27
CA ALA A 57 -3.23 -7.99 17.40
C ALA A 57 -4.39 -7.32 18.15
N LYS A 58 -4.40 -5.97 18.22
CA LYS A 58 -5.48 -5.19 18.85
C LYS A 58 -6.01 -4.14 17.87
N ARG A 59 -7.32 -3.81 18.02
CA ARG A 59 -7.96 -2.72 17.29
C ARG A 59 -7.26 -1.39 17.58
N PHE A 60 -7.10 -0.53 16.60
CA PHE A 60 -6.39 0.76 16.66
C PHE A 60 -4.87 0.71 16.90
N ARG A 61 -4.30 -0.44 17.24
CA ARG A 61 -2.85 -0.54 17.48
C ARG A 61 -2.03 -0.19 16.24
N LYS A 62 -2.58 -0.39 15.05
CA LYS A 62 -1.92 -0.01 13.78
C LYS A 62 -1.75 1.50 13.61
N ALA A 63 -2.45 2.35 14.36
CA ALA A 63 -2.21 3.78 14.38
C ALA A 63 -0.83 4.12 14.97
N GLN A 64 -0.35 3.33 15.92
CA GLN A 64 0.96 3.49 16.54
C GLN A 64 2.13 2.96 15.69
N CYS A 65 1.84 2.29 14.57
CA CYS A 65 2.86 1.85 13.64
C CYS A 65 3.42 3.05 12.88
N PRO A 66 4.76 3.22 12.80
CA PRO A 66 5.37 4.29 12.02
C PRO A 66 4.80 4.34 10.60
N ILE A 67 4.48 5.55 10.12
CA ILE A 67 3.78 5.71 8.83
C ILE A 67 4.56 5.13 7.67
N VAL A 68 5.88 5.26 7.68
CA VAL A 68 6.76 4.71 6.65
C VAL A 68 6.73 3.17 6.67
N GLU A 69 6.67 2.56 7.85
CA GLU A 69 6.53 1.10 7.95
C GLU A 69 5.16 0.63 7.45
N ARG A 70 4.09 1.41 7.65
CA ARG A 70 2.78 1.11 7.05
C ARG A 70 2.83 1.17 5.54
N LEU A 71 3.53 2.15 4.97
CA LEU A 71 3.75 2.24 3.53
C LEU A 71 4.51 1.01 3.01
N THR A 72 5.62 0.62 3.65
CA THR A 72 6.40 -0.58 3.26
C THR A 72 5.56 -1.85 3.33
N ASN A 73 4.73 -2.00 4.36
CA ASN A 73 3.83 -3.16 4.50
C ASN A 73 2.77 -3.19 3.38
N SER A 74 2.24 -2.05 2.97
CA SER A 74 1.27 -1.95 1.87
C SER A 74 1.89 -2.20 0.50
N MET A 75 3.17 -1.95 0.33
CA MET A 75 3.89 -2.27 -0.91
C MET A 75 4.06 -3.77 -1.14
N MET A 76 3.97 -4.62 -0.11
CA MET A 76 4.08 -6.08 -0.20
C MET A 76 2.81 -6.76 -0.71
N MET A 77 2.02 -6.13 -1.55
CA MET A 77 0.80 -6.73 -2.11
C MET A 77 1.08 -7.66 -3.28
N HIS A 78 0.13 -8.55 -3.56
CA HIS A 78 0.16 -9.67 -4.49
C HIS A 78 1.06 -10.83 -4.01
N GLY A 79 0.60 -12.08 -4.25
CA GLY A 79 1.17 -13.29 -3.67
C GLY A 79 2.68 -13.45 -3.88
N ARG A 80 3.19 -13.10 -5.06
CA ARG A 80 4.64 -13.19 -5.39
C ARG A 80 5.53 -12.22 -4.59
N ASN A 81 4.96 -11.15 -4.02
CA ASN A 81 5.68 -10.12 -3.27
C ASN A 81 5.44 -10.21 -1.76
N ASN A 82 4.59 -11.14 -1.30
CA ASN A 82 4.28 -11.29 0.11
C ASN A 82 5.54 -11.65 0.91
N GLY A 83 5.72 -10.99 2.07
CA GLY A 83 6.86 -11.23 2.96
C GLY A 83 8.19 -10.63 2.52
N LYS A 84 8.31 -10.03 1.34
CA LYS A 84 9.55 -9.42 0.83
C LYS A 84 9.77 -8.01 1.39
N LYS A 85 9.76 -7.86 2.71
CA LYS A 85 9.82 -6.54 3.37
C LYS A 85 11.13 -5.81 3.13
N LEU A 86 12.26 -6.50 3.11
CA LEU A 86 13.57 -5.89 2.85
C LEU A 86 13.65 -5.25 1.46
N MET A 87 13.04 -5.88 0.45
CA MET A 87 12.95 -5.31 -0.89
C MET A 87 12.11 -4.05 -0.90
N THR A 88 10.96 -4.04 -0.22
CA THR A 88 10.11 -2.85 -0.15
C THR A 88 10.76 -1.70 0.63
N VAL A 89 11.54 -1.98 1.66
CA VAL A 89 12.33 -0.97 2.40
C VAL A 89 13.35 -0.31 1.47
N ARG A 90 14.04 -1.07 0.62
CA ARG A 90 14.97 -0.51 -0.38
C ARG A 90 14.25 0.38 -1.40
N ILE A 91 13.08 -0.05 -1.90
CA ILE A 91 12.26 0.74 -2.82
C ILE A 91 11.88 2.07 -2.20
N VAL A 92 11.39 2.07 -0.97
CA VAL A 92 10.99 3.30 -0.26
C VAL A 92 12.20 4.20 0.02
N LYS A 93 13.36 3.63 0.37
CA LYS A 93 14.60 4.39 0.54
C LYS A 93 14.97 5.14 -0.75
N HIS A 94 15.00 4.44 -1.89
CA HIS A 94 15.32 5.06 -3.17
C HIS A 94 14.25 6.10 -3.58
N ALA A 95 12.96 5.81 -3.36
CA ALA A 95 11.90 6.76 -3.63
C ALA A 95 12.06 8.06 -2.83
N PHE A 96 12.46 7.98 -1.56
CA PHE A 96 12.70 9.16 -0.72
C PHE A 96 13.91 9.97 -1.19
N GLU A 97 14.96 9.31 -1.65
CA GLU A 97 16.12 9.99 -2.25
C GLU A 97 15.71 10.73 -3.54
N ILE A 98 14.90 10.12 -4.39
CA ILE A 98 14.37 10.74 -5.61
C ILE A 98 13.47 11.94 -5.27
N ILE A 99 12.57 11.81 -4.30
CA ILE A 99 11.69 12.91 -3.86
C ILE A 99 12.52 14.12 -3.42
N HIS A 100 13.55 13.88 -2.61
CA HIS A 100 14.42 14.97 -2.15
C HIS A 100 15.18 15.64 -3.29
N LEU A 101 15.67 14.87 -4.26
CA LEU A 101 16.34 15.42 -5.43
C LEU A 101 15.42 16.27 -6.31
N LEU A 102 14.14 15.89 -6.42
CA LEU A 102 13.17 16.58 -7.27
C LEU A 102 12.49 17.78 -6.59
N THR A 103 12.27 17.73 -5.28
CA THR A 103 11.51 18.74 -4.54
C THR A 103 12.37 19.61 -3.63
N GLY A 104 13.53 19.12 -3.18
CA GLY A 104 14.34 19.75 -2.15
C GLY A 104 13.73 19.69 -0.74
N GLU A 105 12.52 19.19 -0.58
CA GLU A 105 11.79 19.09 0.68
C GLU A 105 12.10 17.80 1.44
N ASN A 106 11.74 17.76 2.72
CA ASN A 106 11.81 16.54 3.51
C ASN A 106 10.80 15.50 2.96
N PRO A 107 11.25 14.31 2.49
CA PRO A 107 10.37 13.29 1.93
C PRO A 107 9.27 12.82 2.89
N LEU A 108 9.51 12.89 4.21
CA LEU A 108 8.50 12.57 5.22
C LEU A 108 7.34 13.57 5.19
N GLN A 109 7.63 14.87 4.99
CA GLN A 109 6.60 15.89 4.85
C GLN A 109 5.77 15.68 3.60
N VAL A 110 6.42 15.36 2.48
CA VAL A 110 5.74 15.04 1.21
C VAL A 110 4.82 13.82 1.38
N LEU A 111 5.28 12.78 2.05
CA LEU A 111 4.46 11.59 2.35
C LEU A 111 3.24 11.94 3.20
N VAL A 112 3.41 12.72 4.27
CA VAL A 112 2.29 13.13 5.15
C VAL A 112 1.27 13.96 4.37
N ASN A 113 1.72 14.93 3.59
CA ASN A 113 0.84 15.74 2.73
C ASN A 113 0.09 14.87 1.71
N ALA A 114 0.77 13.92 1.07
CA ALA A 114 0.15 12.97 0.15
C ALA A 114 -0.95 12.13 0.82
N ILE A 115 -0.74 11.66 2.05
CA ILE A 115 -1.73 10.89 2.80
C ILE A 115 -2.95 11.74 3.18
N ILE A 116 -2.74 12.97 3.62
CA ILE A 116 -3.82 13.89 3.98
C ILE A 116 -4.70 14.18 2.77
N ASN A 117 -4.08 14.45 1.62
CA ASN A 117 -4.79 14.80 0.38
C ASN A 117 -5.50 13.61 -0.27
N SER A 118 -4.91 12.40 -0.20
CA SER A 118 -5.46 11.21 -0.87
C SER A 118 -6.57 10.51 -0.08
N GLY A 119 -6.72 10.81 1.22
CA GLY A 119 -7.71 10.16 2.08
C GLY A 119 -9.13 10.67 1.80
N PRO A 120 -10.10 9.82 1.41
CA PRO A 120 -11.49 10.22 1.21
C PRO A 120 -12.12 10.60 2.55
N ARG A 121 -12.87 11.70 2.57
CA ARG A 121 -13.61 12.15 3.75
C ARG A 121 -14.96 11.45 3.86
N GLU A 122 -15.57 11.18 2.73
CA GLU A 122 -16.88 10.53 2.61
C GLU A 122 -16.78 9.30 1.70
N ASP A 123 -17.59 8.30 1.99
CA ASP A 123 -17.73 7.08 1.19
C ASP A 123 -19.21 6.73 1.06
N SER A 124 -19.58 5.91 0.09
CA SER A 124 -20.95 5.51 -0.12
C SER A 124 -21.22 4.10 0.38
N THR A 125 -22.20 3.96 1.27
CA THR A 125 -22.68 2.64 1.68
C THR A 125 -23.91 2.23 0.90
N ARG A 126 -24.09 0.92 0.80
CA ARG A 126 -25.26 0.30 0.20
C ARG A 126 -26.32 0.09 1.27
N ILE A 127 -27.45 0.77 1.13
CA ILE A 127 -28.62 0.57 2.00
C ILE A 127 -29.75 0.05 1.14
N GLY A 128 -30.38 -1.05 1.53
CA GLY A 128 -31.56 -1.57 0.83
C GLY A 128 -32.07 -2.86 1.46
N ARG A 129 -33.39 -2.99 1.43
CA ARG A 129 -34.12 -4.23 1.73
C ARG A 129 -34.84 -4.67 0.46
N ALA A 130 -35.04 -5.96 0.29
CA ALA A 130 -35.91 -6.54 -0.76
C ALA A 130 -35.62 -6.05 -2.19
N GLY A 131 -34.36 -6.14 -2.64
CA GLY A 131 -34.00 -5.90 -4.05
C GLY A 131 -33.74 -4.44 -4.45
N THR A 132 -34.22 -3.45 -3.69
CA THR A 132 -33.95 -2.03 -3.99
C THR A 132 -32.68 -1.56 -3.29
N VAL A 133 -31.65 -1.21 -4.06
CA VAL A 133 -30.37 -0.76 -3.52
C VAL A 133 -30.24 0.74 -3.70
N ARG A 134 -30.19 1.49 -2.61
CA ARG A 134 -29.82 2.90 -2.59
C ARG A 134 -28.41 3.06 -2.05
N ARG A 135 -27.66 4.01 -2.57
CA ARG A 135 -26.38 4.44 -2.01
C ARG A 135 -26.57 5.65 -1.15
N GLN A 136 -26.01 5.62 0.06
CA GLN A 136 -26.01 6.76 0.97
C GLN A 136 -24.57 7.15 1.30
N ALA A 137 -24.28 8.44 1.29
CA ALA A 137 -23.00 8.98 1.73
C ALA A 137 -22.86 8.83 3.25
N VAL A 138 -21.69 8.40 3.69
CA VAL A 138 -21.34 8.27 5.10
C VAL A 138 -19.92 8.78 5.32
N ASP A 139 -19.68 9.32 6.51
CA ASP A 139 -18.35 9.80 6.91
C ASP A 139 -17.38 8.63 7.10
N VAL A 140 -16.14 8.84 6.69
CA VAL A 140 -15.07 7.86 6.82
C VAL A 140 -14.27 8.12 8.10
N SER A 141 -14.08 7.08 8.92
CA SER A 141 -13.26 7.19 10.13
C SER A 141 -11.80 7.55 9.79
N PRO A 142 -11.11 8.34 10.63
CA PRO A 142 -9.74 8.80 10.36
C PRO A 142 -8.75 7.65 10.10
N LEU A 143 -8.84 6.57 10.87
CA LEU A 143 -7.99 5.40 10.67
C LEU A 143 -8.21 4.74 9.30
N ARG A 144 -9.46 4.70 8.81
CA ARG A 144 -9.80 4.19 7.49
C ARG A 144 -9.30 5.13 6.39
N ARG A 145 -9.39 6.45 6.60
CA ARG A 145 -8.85 7.46 5.67
C ARG A 145 -7.35 7.21 5.41
N VAL A 146 -6.55 7.10 6.48
CA VAL A 146 -5.12 6.83 6.36
C VAL A 146 -4.84 5.49 5.66
N ASN A 147 -5.57 4.43 6.01
CA ASN A 147 -5.41 3.13 5.34
C ASN A 147 -5.72 3.19 3.86
N GLN A 148 -6.80 3.85 3.49
CA GLN A 148 -7.24 3.94 2.10
C GLN A 148 -6.31 4.84 1.27
N ALA A 149 -5.80 5.94 1.85
CA ALA A 149 -4.79 6.78 1.23
C ALA A 149 -3.52 5.99 0.90
N ILE A 150 -2.97 5.27 1.86
CA ILE A 150 -1.76 4.46 1.64
C ILE A 150 -2.01 3.38 0.58
N TRP A 151 -3.17 2.74 0.60
CA TRP A 151 -3.54 1.72 -0.39
C TRP A 151 -3.62 2.31 -1.80
N LEU A 152 -4.25 3.47 -1.96
CA LEU A 152 -4.37 4.16 -3.25
C LEU A 152 -2.99 4.55 -3.81
N LEU A 153 -2.13 5.15 -3.00
CA LEU A 153 -0.78 5.54 -3.39
C LEU A 153 0.06 4.32 -3.83
N CYS A 154 0.00 3.23 -3.06
CA CYS A 154 0.73 2.01 -3.42
C CYS A 154 0.18 1.33 -4.67
N THR A 155 -1.13 1.37 -4.89
CA THR A 155 -1.77 0.79 -6.08
C THR A 155 -1.45 1.61 -7.32
N GLY A 156 -1.54 2.95 -7.24
CA GLY A 156 -1.18 3.85 -8.33
C GLY A 156 0.29 3.68 -8.76
N ALA A 157 1.21 3.67 -7.81
CA ALA A 157 2.63 3.43 -8.10
C ALA A 157 2.88 2.07 -8.76
N ARG A 158 2.17 1.03 -8.35
CA ARG A 158 2.29 -0.31 -8.92
C ARG A 158 1.73 -0.39 -10.33
N GLU A 159 0.57 0.21 -10.59
CA GLU A 159 -0.04 0.27 -11.92
C GLU A 159 0.84 1.08 -12.88
N ALA A 160 1.39 2.21 -12.42
CA ALA A 160 2.29 3.04 -13.20
C ALA A 160 3.60 2.31 -13.57
N ALA A 161 4.12 1.46 -12.68
CA ALA A 161 5.35 0.70 -12.92
C ALA A 161 5.13 -0.53 -13.81
N PHE A 162 3.88 -0.99 -13.97
CA PHE A 162 3.59 -2.20 -14.74
C PHE A 162 3.82 -1.96 -16.23
N ARG A 163 4.66 -2.80 -16.87
CA ARG A 163 5.05 -2.70 -18.29
C ARG A 163 5.67 -1.34 -18.66
N ASN A 164 6.27 -0.66 -17.71
CA ASN A 164 6.95 0.62 -17.94
C ASN A 164 8.47 0.45 -17.79
N ILE A 165 9.22 1.33 -18.46
CA ILE A 165 10.69 1.40 -18.36
C ILE A 165 11.10 1.96 -16.99
N LYS A 166 10.26 2.83 -16.38
CA LYS A 166 10.50 3.41 -15.06
C LYS A 166 10.48 2.33 -13.97
N THR A 167 11.37 2.47 -13.01
CA THR A 167 11.41 1.61 -11.83
C THR A 167 10.25 1.91 -10.88
N ILE A 168 9.89 0.94 -10.04
CA ILE A 168 8.82 1.12 -9.03
C ILE A 168 9.14 2.25 -8.04
N ALA A 169 10.42 2.52 -7.75
CA ALA A 169 10.83 3.60 -6.86
C ALA A 169 10.57 4.98 -7.47
N GLU A 170 10.84 5.15 -8.77
CA GLU A 170 10.54 6.38 -9.52
C GLU A 170 9.03 6.60 -9.62
N CYS A 171 8.26 5.58 -9.95
CA CYS A 171 6.80 5.68 -10.01
C CYS A 171 6.19 6.03 -8.65
N LEU A 172 6.72 5.44 -7.56
CA LEU A 172 6.27 5.77 -6.21
C LEU A 172 6.61 7.22 -5.84
N ALA A 173 7.78 7.72 -6.22
CA ALA A 173 8.18 9.11 -5.99
C ALA A 173 7.27 10.06 -6.77
N ASP A 174 7.01 9.80 -8.05
CA ASP A 174 6.12 10.60 -8.89
C ASP A 174 4.70 10.66 -8.29
N GLU A 175 4.14 9.51 -7.86
CA GLU A 175 2.82 9.46 -7.22
C GLU A 175 2.76 10.24 -5.92
N LEU A 176 3.77 10.12 -5.05
CA LEU A 176 3.81 10.87 -3.79
C LEU A 176 3.92 12.38 -4.02
N ILE A 177 4.76 12.82 -4.95
CA ILE A 177 4.92 14.24 -5.31
C ILE A 177 3.61 14.79 -5.87
N ASN A 178 2.98 14.06 -6.80
CA ASN A 178 1.72 14.46 -7.41
C ASN A 178 0.60 14.54 -6.36
N ALA A 179 0.48 13.55 -5.49
CA ALA A 179 -0.51 13.54 -4.42
C ALA A 179 -0.29 14.65 -3.40
N ALA A 180 0.96 15.00 -3.08
CA ALA A 180 1.27 16.11 -2.19
C ALA A 180 0.89 17.48 -2.81
N LYS A 181 1.09 17.66 -4.12
CA LYS A 181 0.76 18.90 -4.85
C LYS A 181 -0.73 19.07 -5.12
N VAL A 182 -1.50 17.99 -5.28
CA VAL A 182 -2.91 17.97 -5.72
C VAL A 182 -3.88 18.49 -4.66
N GLY A 183 -3.44 18.94 -3.50
CA GLY A 183 -4.29 19.63 -2.52
C GLY A 183 -5.10 20.82 -3.05
N LYS A 184 -4.91 21.23 -4.31
CA LYS A 184 -5.66 22.32 -4.98
C LYS A 184 -6.29 21.95 -6.32
N SER A 185 -6.05 20.79 -6.91
CA SER A 185 -6.62 20.44 -8.22
C SER A 185 -6.91 18.95 -8.29
N GLN A 186 -8.11 18.57 -7.89
CA GLN A 186 -8.61 17.22 -7.99
C GLN A 186 -8.68 16.74 -9.44
N LYS A 187 -7.81 15.83 -9.80
CA LYS A 187 -8.12 14.77 -10.77
C LYS A 187 -7.45 13.45 -10.33
N PHE A 188 -7.65 13.04 -9.09
CA PHE A 188 -7.77 11.60 -8.92
C PHE A 188 -8.99 11.17 -9.72
N PRO A 189 -8.90 10.10 -10.52
CA PRO A 189 -10.10 9.51 -11.05
C PRO A 189 -11.01 9.31 -9.84
N LYS A 190 -12.14 10.04 -9.83
CA LYS A 190 -13.19 9.82 -8.84
C LYS A 190 -13.33 8.32 -8.82
N PHE A 191 -13.02 7.68 -7.69
CA PHE A 191 -13.31 6.29 -7.51
C PHE A 191 -14.84 6.21 -7.58
N HIS A 192 -15.33 6.18 -8.83
CA HIS A 192 -16.69 5.82 -9.08
C HIS A 192 -16.79 4.41 -8.53
N PRO A 193 -17.70 4.13 -7.62
CA PRO A 193 -17.96 2.78 -7.16
C PRO A 193 -18.55 1.88 -8.26
N GLN A 194 -18.58 2.35 -9.47
CA GLN A 194 -18.52 1.58 -10.69
C GLN A 194 -17.04 1.45 -11.08
N SER A 195 -16.25 0.66 -10.29
CA SER A 195 -15.20 -0.06 -10.98
C SER A 195 -15.89 -0.72 -12.16
N PRO A 196 -15.46 -0.47 -13.41
CA PRO A 196 -15.84 -1.38 -14.46
C PRO A 196 -15.50 -2.74 -13.85
N LYS A 197 -16.49 -3.62 -13.73
CA LYS A 197 -16.23 -5.05 -13.57
C LYS A 197 -15.16 -5.26 -14.60
N ILE A 198 -13.90 -5.50 -14.13
CA ILE A 198 -12.84 -5.89 -15.03
C ILE A 198 -13.49 -7.06 -15.74
N PRO A 199 -13.83 -6.96 -17.02
CA PRO A 199 -14.29 -8.14 -17.71
C PRO A 199 -13.10 -9.08 -17.52
N PHE A 200 -13.31 -10.17 -16.83
CA PHE A 200 -12.38 -11.30 -16.82
C PHE A 200 -11.87 -11.35 -18.24
N PRO A 201 -10.56 -11.16 -18.49
CA PRO A 201 -10.10 -11.08 -19.86
C PRO A 201 -10.53 -12.38 -20.52
N TRP A 202 -11.42 -12.26 -21.47
CA TRP A 202 -11.85 -13.32 -22.38
C TRP A 202 -10.65 -13.95 -23.13
N PHE A 203 -9.46 -13.58 -22.75
CA PHE A 203 -8.21 -14.11 -23.27
C PHE A 203 -7.92 -15.55 -22.83
N PHE A 204 -8.70 -16.12 -21.90
CA PHE A 204 -8.59 -17.53 -21.52
C PHE A 204 -9.57 -18.45 -22.25
N LEU A 205 -10.45 -17.91 -23.07
CA LEU A 205 -11.42 -18.74 -23.81
C LEU A 205 -10.90 -19.44 -25.09
N PRO A 206 -9.82 -19.05 -25.77
CA PRO A 206 -9.38 -19.84 -26.93
C PRO A 206 -8.62 -21.12 -26.55
N PHE A 207 -8.22 -21.31 -25.28
CA PHE A 207 -7.48 -22.53 -24.88
C PHE A 207 -8.36 -23.65 -24.32
N PHE A 208 -9.61 -23.35 -23.99
CA PHE A 208 -10.54 -24.33 -23.43
C PHE A 208 -10.99 -25.42 -24.41
N PRO A 209 -11.23 -25.15 -25.71
CA PRO A 209 -11.59 -26.21 -26.64
C PRO A 209 -10.41 -27.17 -26.93
N PHE A 210 -9.16 -26.68 -26.86
CA PHE A 210 -8.00 -27.53 -27.07
C PHE A 210 -7.76 -28.50 -25.90
N PHE A 211 -8.01 -28.07 -24.68
CA PHE A 211 -7.86 -28.93 -23.51
C PHE A 211 -8.98 -29.98 -23.43
N PHE A 212 -10.19 -29.61 -23.84
CA PHE A 212 -11.31 -30.55 -23.88
C PHE A 212 -11.14 -31.59 -24.98
N ALA A 213 -10.64 -31.19 -26.15
CA ALA A 213 -10.30 -32.09 -27.27
C ALA A 213 -9.18 -33.05 -26.87
N PHE A 214 -8.17 -32.59 -26.15
CA PHE A 214 -7.06 -33.45 -25.69
C PHE A 214 -7.54 -34.46 -24.64
N PHE A 215 -8.43 -34.05 -23.74
CA PHE A 215 -9.03 -34.95 -22.74
C PHE A 215 -9.95 -36.00 -23.38
N LEU A 216 -10.69 -35.62 -24.42
CA LEU A 216 -11.59 -36.51 -25.14
C LEU A 216 -10.81 -37.53 -25.95
N ILE A 217 -9.71 -37.15 -26.59
CA ILE A 217 -8.80 -38.04 -27.31
C ILE A 217 -8.14 -39.04 -26.34
N PHE A 218 -7.69 -38.56 -25.18
CA PHE A 218 -7.08 -39.43 -24.15
C PHE A 218 -8.08 -40.43 -23.59
N PHE A 219 -9.32 -40.03 -23.41
CA PHE A 219 -10.41 -40.91 -22.97
C PHE A 219 -10.78 -41.96 -23.99
N LEU A 220 -10.83 -41.60 -25.28
CA LEU A 220 -11.10 -42.56 -26.39
C LEU A 220 -9.97 -43.58 -26.57
N ILE A 221 -8.71 -43.17 -26.42
CA ILE A 221 -7.56 -44.08 -26.47
C ILE A 221 -7.60 -45.05 -25.27
N SER A 222 -7.93 -44.56 -24.07
CA SER A 222 -8.06 -45.42 -22.88
C SER A 222 -9.20 -46.43 -23.03
N LEU A 223 -10.33 -46.01 -23.58
CA LEU A 223 -11.48 -46.89 -23.82
C LEU A 223 -11.19 -47.97 -24.89
N SER A 224 -10.44 -47.61 -25.94
CA SER A 224 -9.99 -48.50 -26.99
C SER A 224 -9.04 -49.56 -26.44
N PHE A 225 -8.12 -49.18 -25.57
CA PHE A 225 -7.22 -50.12 -24.90
C PHE A 225 -7.96 -51.09 -23.98
N PHE A 226 -8.99 -50.62 -23.30
CA PHE A 226 -9.83 -51.44 -22.40
C PHE A 226 -10.65 -52.49 -23.21
N LEU A 227 -11.17 -52.12 -24.37
CA LEU A 227 -11.91 -53.00 -25.24
C LEU A 227 -11.03 -54.08 -25.87
N ILE A 228 -9.79 -53.73 -26.26
CA ILE A 228 -8.79 -54.69 -26.81
C ILE A 228 -8.38 -55.68 -25.70
N PHE A 229 -8.18 -55.18 -24.46
CA PHE A 229 -7.84 -56.05 -23.33
C PHE A 229 -8.96 -57.03 -22.99
N PHE A 230 -10.21 -56.58 -23.10
CA PHE A 230 -11.36 -57.43 -22.82
C PHE A 230 -11.60 -58.49 -23.92
N SER A 231 -11.27 -58.16 -25.17
CA SER A 231 -11.35 -59.09 -26.31
C SER A 231 -10.23 -60.16 -26.33
N LEU A 232 -9.13 -59.92 -25.62
CA LEU A 232 -8.02 -60.90 -25.51
C LEU A 232 -8.21 -61.87 -24.31
N PHE A 233 -9.17 -61.61 -23.44
CA PHE A 233 -9.41 -62.40 -22.24
C PHE A 233 -10.78 -63.14 -22.28
N SER A 234 -11.51 -63.06 -23.38
CA SER A 234 -12.72 -63.81 -23.64
C SER A 234 -12.44 -64.83 -24.76
#